data_4b4eb5e3a69a5d2c45fb1c2150fa964f
#
_entry.id   4b4eb5e3a69a5d2c45fb1c2150fa964f
#
_cell.length_a   1.000
_cell.length_b   1.000
_cell.length_c   1.000
_cell.angle_alpha   90.00
_cell.angle_beta   90.00
_cell.angle_gamma   90.00
#
_symmetry.space_group_name_H-M   'P 1'
#
loop_
_entity.id
_entity.type
_entity.pdbx_description
1 polymer ?
#
loop_
_entity_poly.entity_id
_entity_poly.type
_entity_poly.pdbx_seq_one_letter_code
_entity_poly.pdbx_strand_id
1 'polypeptide(L)'
;MAKYIFNEKTLQYEEIPKNHYKTLGLICVGTLGLVLYSTSFNKPSSPEVTIRQYVQPFSEELLRQEIKKLNLPFEDIIVAQSKLETGNYTSSIFKNSHNLFGQKQAIVRVNCQSGVNNDHATYDNWVLSLYDYAFWYSTYASKIKNENEYLEYLGQVYAEDTNYIKRINKLLLKN
;
A
#
# COMPACT_ATOMS: atom_id res chain seq x y z
N MET A 1 -20.59 -4.48 19.49
CA MET A 1 -19.91 -3.93 18.33
C MET A 1 -20.91 -3.91 17.19
N ALA A 2 -21.17 -2.78 16.56
CA ALA A 2 -22.04 -2.67 15.39
C ALA A 2 -21.38 -3.38 14.20
N LYS A 3 -22.15 -4.08 13.40
CA LYS A 3 -21.68 -4.68 12.15
C LYS A 3 -22.29 -3.92 10.99
N TYR A 4 -21.51 -3.66 9.96
CA TYR A 4 -21.92 -2.91 8.78
C TYR A 4 -21.79 -3.78 7.53
N ILE A 5 -22.68 -3.58 6.57
CA ILE A 5 -22.62 -4.15 5.21
C ILE A 5 -22.53 -3.00 4.21
N PHE A 6 -21.70 -3.17 3.17
CA PHE A 6 -21.62 -2.20 2.10
C PHE A 6 -22.78 -2.40 1.11
N ASN A 7 -23.55 -1.35 0.88
CA ASN A 7 -24.64 -1.35 -0.09
C ASN A 7 -24.13 -0.79 -1.42
N GLU A 8 -23.98 -1.67 -2.41
CA GLU A 8 -23.47 -1.30 -3.73
C GLU A 8 -24.40 -0.35 -4.52
N LYS A 9 -25.69 -0.30 -4.18
CA LYS A 9 -26.65 0.59 -4.85
C LYS A 9 -26.58 2.01 -4.31
N THR A 10 -26.34 2.18 -3.03
CA THR A 10 -26.25 3.49 -2.35
C THR A 10 -24.81 3.95 -2.20
N LEU A 11 -23.83 3.08 -2.46
CA LEU A 11 -22.38 3.29 -2.25
C LEU A 11 -22.04 3.69 -0.79
N GLN A 12 -22.83 3.22 0.17
CA GLN A 12 -22.67 3.53 1.59
C GLN A 12 -22.61 2.27 2.45
N TYR A 13 -21.99 2.38 3.64
CA TYR A 13 -22.05 1.35 4.66
C TYR A 13 -23.31 1.50 5.48
N GLU A 14 -24.12 0.46 5.52
CA GLU A 14 -25.37 0.42 6.29
C GLU A 14 -25.18 -0.50 7.51
N GLU A 15 -25.68 -0.07 8.67
CA GLU A 15 -25.63 -0.89 9.89
C GLU A 15 -26.58 -2.07 9.79
N ILE A 16 -26.10 -3.29 10.05
CA ILE A 16 -26.92 -4.51 10.07
C ILE A 16 -27.78 -4.45 11.33
N PRO A 17 -29.12 -4.39 11.20
CA PRO A 17 -29.98 -4.35 12.35
C PRO A 17 -29.85 -5.62 13.19
N LYS A 18 -29.71 -5.47 14.52
CA LYS A 18 -29.45 -6.54 15.48
C LYS A 18 -30.52 -7.66 15.51
N ASN A 19 -31.66 -7.47 14.89
CA ASN A 19 -32.79 -8.42 14.92
C ASN A 19 -32.84 -9.40 13.75
N HIS A 20 -31.90 -9.35 12.81
CA HIS A 20 -31.92 -10.24 11.62
C HIS A 20 -31.63 -11.73 11.94
N TYR A 21 -31.15 -12.02 13.12
CA TYR A 21 -30.82 -13.39 13.52
C TYR A 21 -31.95 -14.16 14.24
N LYS A 22 -33.10 -13.52 14.51
CA LYS A 22 -34.22 -14.15 15.26
C LYS A 22 -35.31 -14.76 14.39
N THR A 23 -35.29 -14.55 13.07
CA THR A 23 -36.38 -15.01 12.20
C THR A 23 -36.11 -16.31 11.44
N LEU A 24 -34.94 -16.95 11.63
CA LEU A 24 -34.64 -18.25 11.00
C LEU A 24 -34.72 -19.43 11.98
N GLY A 25 -35.31 -19.28 13.14
CA GLY A 25 -35.32 -20.26 14.23
C GLY A 25 -36.64 -20.86 14.60
N LEU A 26 -37.74 -20.68 13.86
CA LEU A 26 -39.05 -21.24 14.31
C LEU A 26 -39.98 -21.64 13.17
N ILE A 27 -39.61 -22.61 12.36
CA ILE A 27 -40.56 -23.48 11.66
C ILE A 27 -39.86 -24.83 11.46
N CYS A 28 -40.12 -25.79 12.32
CA CYS A 28 -40.15 -27.24 12.05
C CYS A 28 -40.36 -28.00 13.37
N VAL A 29 -41.59 -28.00 13.87
CA VAL A 29 -42.08 -29.12 14.71
C VAL A 29 -43.36 -29.64 14.06
N GLY A 30 -43.27 -30.76 13.38
CA GLY A 30 -44.42 -31.44 12.83
C GLY A 30 -44.01 -32.59 11.92
N THR A 31 -44.01 -33.80 12.50
CA THR A 31 -44.19 -35.13 11.88
C THR A 31 -43.09 -35.76 11.01
N LEU A 32 -42.45 -36.74 11.61
CA LEU A 32 -41.94 -38.02 11.05
C LEU A 32 -41.56 -38.04 9.54
N GLY A 33 -40.26 -38.10 9.33
CA GLY A 33 -39.70 -38.48 8.04
C GLY A 33 -38.19 -38.26 8.06
N LEU A 34 -37.43 -39.24 8.64
CA LEU A 34 -35.96 -39.21 8.60
C LEU A 34 -35.49 -39.47 7.19
N VAL A 35 -35.38 -38.43 6.38
CA VAL A 35 -34.61 -38.45 5.16
C VAL A 35 -33.37 -37.61 5.41
N LEU A 36 -32.25 -38.28 5.69
CA LEU A 36 -30.93 -37.69 5.71
C LEU A 36 -30.58 -37.22 4.28
N TYR A 37 -31.05 -36.04 3.89
CA TYR A 37 -30.48 -35.34 2.79
C TYR A 37 -29.18 -34.68 3.28
N SER A 38 -28.08 -35.41 3.13
CA SER A 38 -26.77 -34.78 3.13
C SER A 38 -26.65 -33.96 1.84
N THR A 39 -27.26 -32.77 1.82
CA THR A 39 -26.92 -31.79 0.84
C THR A 39 -25.55 -31.29 1.22
N SER A 40 -24.52 -31.88 0.62
CA SER A 40 -23.23 -31.20 0.47
C SER A 40 -23.54 -29.90 -0.26
N PHE A 41 -23.72 -28.81 0.47
CA PHE A 41 -23.62 -27.47 -0.10
C PHE A 41 -22.19 -27.32 -0.59
N ASN A 42 -21.94 -27.77 -1.81
CA ASN A 42 -20.81 -27.27 -2.55
C ASN A 42 -21.00 -25.76 -2.63
N LYS A 43 -20.39 -25.04 -1.71
CA LYS A 43 -20.21 -23.60 -1.81
C LYS A 43 -19.68 -23.37 -3.21
N PRO A 44 -20.41 -22.67 -4.12
CA PRO A 44 -19.83 -22.35 -5.40
C PRO A 44 -18.54 -21.64 -5.10
N SER A 45 -17.41 -22.21 -5.51
CA SER A 45 -16.15 -21.51 -5.50
C SER A 45 -16.38 -20.29 -6.38
N SER A 46 -16.61 -19.13 -5.76
CA SER A 46 -16.52 -17.87 -6.52
C SER A 46 -15.21 -17.95 -7.27
N PRO A 47 -15.20 -17.73 -8.59
CA PRO A 47 -13.93 -17.65 -9.29
C PRO A 47 -13.14 -16.57 -8.55
N GLU A 48 -12.05 -16.98 -7.93
CA GLU A 48 -11.08 -16.05 -7.34
C GLU A 48 -10.51 -15.31 -8.54
N VAL A 49 -11.13 -14.16 -8.86
CA VAL A 49 -10.62 -13.27 -9.88
C VAL A 49 -9.35 -12.66 -9.29
N THR A 50 -8.27 -13.42 -9.39
CA THR A 50 -6.95 -12.91 -9.13
C THR A 50 -6.64 -11.94 -10.27
N ILE A 51 -7.04 -10.68 -10.13
CA ILE A 51 -6.56 -9.60 -10.96
C ILE A 51 -5.07 -9.46 -10.61
N ARG A 52 -4.23 -10.27 -11.23
CA ARG A 52 -2.80 -10.00 -11.27
C ARG A 52 -2.66 -8.77 -12.15
N GLN A 53 -2.70 -7.60 -11.51
CA GLN A 53 -2.35 -6.38 -12.19
C GLN A 53 -0.91 -6.54 -12.65
N TYR A 54 -0.73 -6.66 -13.98
CA TYR A 54 0.60 -6.75 -14.57
C TYR A 54 1.32 -5.45 -14.28
N VAL A 55 2.26 -5.49 -13.36
CA VAL A 55 3.14 -4.35 -13.09
C VAL A 55 4.31 -4.46 -14.05
N GLN A 56 4.52 -3.41 -14.85
CA GLN A 56 5.65 -3.35 -15.78
C GLN A 56 6.98 -3.43 -15.02
N PRO A 57 8.01 -4.03 -15.63
CA PRO A 57 9.36 -3.98 -15.08
C PRO A 57 9.76 -2.55 -14.73
N PHE A 58 10.52 -2.39 -13.67
CA PHE A 58 10.95 -1.07 -13.21
C PHE A 58 11.77 -0.34 -14.28
N SER A 59 11.44 0.94 -14.48
CA SER A 59 12.31 1.93 -15.10
C SER A 59 12.13 3.29 -14.44
N GLU A 60 13.13 4.15 -14.50
CA GLU A 60 13.03 5.51 -13.95
C GLU A 60 11.93 6.31 -14.63
N GLU A 61 11.76 6.15 -15.94
CA GLU A 61 10.70 6.81 -16.70
C GLU A 61 9.31 6.41 -16.17
N LEU A 62 9.08 5.12 -15.91
CA LEU A 62 7.83 4.65 -15.31
C LEU A 62 7.66 5.16 -13.87
N LEU A 63 8.75 5.25 -13.10
CA LEU A 63 8.70 5.86 -11.77
C LEU A 63 8.23 7.32 -11.82
N ARG A 64 8.77 8.11 -12.75
CA ARG A 64 8.34 9.50 -12.97
C ARG A 64 6.87 9.60 -13.37
N GLN A 65 6.42 8.71 -14.25
CA GLN A 65 5.00 8.66 -14.65
C GLN A 65 4.09 8.34 -13.46
N GLU A 66 4.46 7.40 -12.62
CA GLU A 66 3.67 7.05 -11.43
C GLU A 66 3.70 8.18 -10.37
N ILE A 67 4.83 8.87 -10.17
CA ILE A 67 4.92 10.06 -9.31
C ILE A 67 3.92 11.14 -9.78
N LYS A 68 3.86 11.41 -11.10
CA LYS A 68 2.91 12.35 -11.69
C LYS A 68 1.46 11.92 -11.51
N LYS A 69 1.14 10.65 -11.73
CA LYS A 69 -0.21 10.10 -11.52
C LYS A 69 -0.68 10.27 -10.06
N LEU A 70 0.23 10.13 -9.10
CA LEU A 70 -0.05 10.33 -7.68
C LEU A 70 -0.08 11.82 -7.28
N ASN A 71 0.23 12.73 -8.21
CA ASN A 71 0.35 14.16 -7.96
C ASN A 71 1.29 14.47 -6.78
N LEU A 72 2.37 13.71 -6.65
CA LEU A 72 3.40 13.96 -5.65
C LEU A 72 4.24 15.17 -6.10
N PRO A 73 4.45 16.17 -5.24
CA PRO A 73 5.33 17.29 -5.55
C PRO A 73 6.81 16.87 -5.48
N PHE A 74 7.67 17.72 -6.01
CA PHE A 74 9.13 17.54 -5.92
C PHE A 74 9.66 16.27 -6.60
N GLU A 75 9.13 15.96 -7.80
CA GLU A 75 9.46 14.75 -8.57
C GLU A 75 10.95 14.46 -8.63
N ASP A 76 11.76 15.47 -8.98
CA ASP A 76 13.20 15.30 -9.14
C ASP A 76 13.90 14.92 -7.83
N ILE A 77 13.45 15.47 -6.70
CA ILE A 77 13.98 15.12 -5.38
C ILE A 77 13.59 13.68 -5.03
N ILE A 78 12.35 13.26 -5.30
CA ILE A 78 11.89 11.90 -5.05
C ILE A 78 12.68 10.88 -5.88
N VAL A 79 12.94 11.20 -7.17
CA VAL A 79 13.77 10.35 -8.04
C VAL A 79 15.21 10.31 -7.55
N ALA A 80 15.81 11.45 -7.19
CA ALA A 80 17.16 11.50 -6.64
C ALA A 80 17.28 10.71 -5.33
N GLN A 81 16.28 10.79 -4.47
CA GLN A 81 16.19 10.01 -3.24
C GLN A 81 16.14 8.50 -3.56
N SER A 82 15.26 8.05 -4.45
CA SER A 82 15.17 6.65 -4.83
C SER A 82 16.48 6.12 -5.41
N LYS A 83 17.19 6.90 -6.23
CA LYS A 83 18.54 6.56 -6.72
C LYS A 83 19.53 6.40 -5.58
N LEU A 84 19.51 7.32 -4.62
CA LEU A 84 20.41 7.29 -3.48
C LEU A 84 20.21 6.04 -2.63
N GLU A 85 18.95 5.78 -2.23
CA GLU A 85 18.58 4.67 -1.35
C GLU A 85 18.81 3.29 -1.98
N THR A 86 18.66 3.20 -3.29
CA THR A 86 18.82 1.93 -4.02
C THR A 86 20.21 1.73 -4.64
N GLY A 87 21.16 2.65 -4.41
CA GLY A 87 22.43 2.61 -5.11
C GLY A 87 22.25 2.59 -6.63
N ASN A 88 21.49 3.53 -7.14
CA ASN A 88 21.12 3.65 -8.56
C ASN A 88 20.39 2.39 -9.08
N TYR A 89 19.41 1.90 -8.30
CA TYR A 89 18.55 0.75 -8.59
C TYR A 89 19.29 -0.60 -8.68
N THR A 90 20.46 -0.70 -8.06
CA THR A 90 21.29 -1.92 -8.11
C THR A 90 21.34 -2.70 -6.81
N SER A 91 20.89 -2.12 -5.70
CA SER A 91 20.97 -2.74 -4.38
C SER A 91 20.16 -4.04 -4.26
N SER A 92 20.58 -4.94 -3.38
CA SER A 92 19.87 -6.17 -3.07
C SER A 92 18.50 -5.90 -2.43
N ILE A 93 18.38 -4.86 -1.61
CA ILE A 93 17.11 -4.46 -0.98
C ILE A 93 16.09 -4.10 -2.07
N PHE A 94 16.48 -3.30 -3.06
CA PHE A 94 15.58 -2.96 -4.16
C PHE A 94 15.21 -4.20 -4.98
N LYS A 95 16.19 -5.01 -5.38
CA LYS A 95 15.96 -6.16 -6.26
C LYS A 95 15.11 -7.26 -5.61
N ASN A 96 15.28 -7.50 -4.31
CA ASN A 96 14.64 -8.61 -3.61
C ASN A 96 13.39 -8.19 -2.83
N SER A 97 13.30 -6.92 -2.43
CA SER A 97 12.22 -6.39 -1.59
C SER A 97 11.42 -5.28 -2.27
N HIS A 98 11.77 -4.90 -3.50
CA HIS A 98 11.14 -3.81 -4.28
C HIS A 98 11.07 -2.48 -3.52
N ASN A 99 11.92 -2.28 -2.51
CA ASN A 99 11.92 -1.08 -1.68
C ASN A 99 12.77 0.01 -2.31
N LEU A 100 12.11 1.03 -2.87
CA LEU A 100 12.71 2.16 -3.59
C LEU A 100 13.34 3.21 -2.67
N PHE A 101 12.86 3.31 -1.43
CA PHE A 101 13.18 4.43 -0.55
C PHE A 101 13.83 4.01 0.76
N GLY A 102 14.25 2.75 0.89
CA GLY A 102 14.81 2.25 2.15
C GLY A 102 13.84 2.31 3.33
N GLN A 103 12.53 2.35 3.07
CA GLN A 103 11.53 2.49 4.11
C GLN A 103 11.59 1.33 5.10
N LYS A 104 11.57 1.68 6.40
CA LYS A 104 11.40 0.72 7.50
C LYS A 104 9.93 0.31 7.64
N GLN A 105 9.68 -0.72 8.46
CA GLN A 105 8.32 -1.16 8.75
C GLN A 105 7.46 -0.01 9.28
N ALA A 106 6.35 0.25 8.62
CA ALA A 106 5.35 1.22 9.10
C ALA A 106 4.36 0.53 10.04
N ILE A 107 4.28 0.98 11.28
CA ILE A 107 3.41 0.41 12.33
C ILE A 107 2.19 1.32 12.58
N VAL A 108 2.35 2.63 12.44
CA VAL A 108 1.38 3.63 12.90
C VAL A 108 0.56 4.24 11.77
N ARG A 109 1.08 4.26 10.54
CA ARG A 109 0.40 4.82 9.38
C ARG A 109 -0.11 3.73 8.43
N VAL A 110 -1.02 4.09 7.54
CA VAL A 110 -1.40 3.24 6.39
C VAL A 110 -0.14 2.95 5.57
N ASN A 111 -0.02 1.72 5.09
CA ASN A 111 1.13 1.27 4.31
C ASN A 111 0.71 0.21 3.27
N CYS A 112 1.61 -0.08 2.32
CA CYS A 112 1.44 -1.10 1.27
C CYS A 112 2.43 -2.25 1.40
N GLN A 113 3.11 -2.38 2.56
CA GLN A 113 4.10 -3.43 2.77
C GLN A 113 3.46 -4.82 2.77
N SER A 114 4.11 -5.79 2.13
CA SER A 114 3.75 -7.22 2.16
C SER A 114 4.51 -8.01 3.23
N GLY A 115 5.58 -7.43 3.78
CA GLY A 115 6.39 -8.05 4.82
C GLY A 115 7.54 -7.14 5.27
N VAL A 116 8.49 -7.74 5.98
CA VAL A 116 9.68 -7.07 6.52
C VAL A 116 10.91 -7.95 6.31
N ASN A 117 12.01 -7.34 5.89
CA ASN A 117 13.31 -7.98 5.77
C ASN A 117 14.40 -7.07 6.32
N ASN A 118 15.12 -7.50 7.37
CA ASN A 118 16.15 -6.71 8.05
C ASN A 118 15.65 -5.28 8.41
N ASP A 119 14.53 -5.18 9.11
CA ASP A 119 13.86 -3.94 9.52
C ASP A 119 13.35 -3.05 8.37
N HIS A 120 13.53 -3.45 7.13
CA HIS A 120 13.02 -2.74 5.96
C HIS A 120 11.72 -3.39 5.46
N ALA A 121 10.79 -2.55 5.04
CA ALA A 121 9.56 -2.99 4.40
C ALA A 121 9.85 -3.72 3.09
N THR A 122 9.08 -4.78 2.81
CA THR A 122 9.08 -5.47 1.53
C THR A 122 7.77 -5.23 0.80
N TYR A 123 7.80 -5.23 -0.51
CA TYR A 123 6.64 -4.97 -1.36
C TYR A 123 6.54 -6.02 -2.46
N ASP A 124 5.34 -6.33 -2.92
CA ASP A 124 5.13 -7.29 -4.02
C ASP A 124 5.64 -6.74 -5.36
N ASN A 125 5.75 -5.41 -5.48
CA ASN A 125 6.33 -4.74 -6.64
C ASN A 125 6.76 -3.30 -6.27
N TRP A 126 7.53 -2.67 -7.15
CA TRP A 126 8.09 -1.33 -6.94
C TRP A 126 7.02 -0.21 -6.87
N VAL A 127 5.86 -0.40 -7.52
CA VAL A 127 4.77 0.60 -7.48
C VAL A 127 4.20 0.70 -6.08
N LEU A 128 4.05 -0.43 -5.37
CA LEU A 128 3.58 -0.43 -3.97
C LEU A 128 4.55 0.27 -3.02
N SER A 129 5.86 0.20 -3.28
CA SER A 129 6.85 0.99 -2.54
C SER A 129 6.65 2.49 -2.74
N LEU A 130 6.36 2.92 -3.98
CA LEU A 130 6.03 4.33 -4.25
C LEU A 130 4.71 4.76 -3.58
N TYR A 131 3.69 3.90 -3.59
CA TYR A 131 2.42 4.20 -2.92
C TYR A 131 2.60 4.31 -1.41
N ASP A 132 3.43 3.46 -0.83
CA ASP A 132 3.79 3.55 0.59
C ASP A 132 4.53 4.86 0.92
N TYR A 133 5.41 5.30 0.02
CA TYR A 133 6.04 6.61 0.10
C TYR A 133 5.02 7.76 0.01
N ALA A 134 4.03 7.66 -0.85
CA ALA A 134 2.96 8.65 -0.95
C ALA A 134 2.14 8.74 0.36
N PHE A 135 1.86 7.62 1.02
CA PHE A 135 1.24 7.63 2.34
C PHE A 135 2.13 8.27 3.40
N TRP A 136 3.43 7.96 3.38
CA TRP A 136 4.40 8.62 4.25
C TRP A 136 4.43 10.14 4.01
N TYR A 137 4.53 10.57 2.75
CA TYR A 137 4.50 11.98 2.38
C TYR A 137 3.23 12.67 2.86
N SER A 138 2.08 12.08 2.58
CA SER A 138 0.76 12.61 2.99
C SER A 138 0.66 12.79 4.51
N THR A 139 1.22 11.84 5.25
CA THR A 139 1.15 11.84 6.73
C THR A 139 2.09 12.89 7.35
N TYR A 140 3.32 13.01 6.83
CA TYR A 140 4.38 13.74 7.53
C TYR A 140 4.88 14.99 6.80
N ALA A 141 4.79 15.05 5.47
CA ALA A 141 5.41 16.10 4.65
C ALA A 141 4.42 16.94 3.84
N SER A 142 3.13 16.67 3.88
CA SER A 142 2.10 17.30 3.03
C SER A 142 1.97 18.83 3.22
N LYS A 143 2.44 19.38 4.32
CA LYS A 143 2.42 20.82 4.60
C LYS A 143 3.58 21.59 3.99
N ILE A 144 4.61 20.89 3.52
CA ILE A 144 5.81 21.48 2.93
C ILE A 144 5.47 22.02 1.55
N LYS A 145 5.90 23.26 1.24
CA LYS A 145 5.47 24.00 0.05
C LYS A 145 6.55 24.21 -1.00
N ASN A 146 7.82 24.05 -0.64
CA ASN A 146 8.92 24.29 -1.56
C ASN A 146 10.03 23.24 -1.41
N GLU A 147 10.88 23.13 -2.42
CA GLU A 147 11.94 22.14 -2.52
C GLU A 147 12.99 22.27 -1.40
N ASN A 148 13.36 23.49 -1.03
CA ASN A 148 14.36 23.70 0.01
C ASN A 148 13.88 23.19 1.36
N GLU A 149 12.64 23.51 1.76
CA GLU A 149 12.03 22.99 2.97
C GLU A 149 11.93 21.44 2.91
N TYR A 150 11.63 20.89 1.73
CA TYR A 150 11.53 19.45 1.59
C TYR A 150 12.89 18.76 1.73
N LEU A 151 13.95 19.31 1.15
CA LEU A 151 15.31 18.83 1.31
C LEU A 151 15.77 18.92 2.78
N GLU A 152 15.51 20.04 3.47
CA GLU A 152 15.83 20.19 4.89
C GLU A 152 15.09 19.13 5.73
N TYR A 153 13.80 18.94 5.48
CA TYR A 153 12.99 17.94 6.16
C TYR A 153 13.55 16.52 5.95
N LEU A 154 13.87 16.15 4.72
CA LEU A 154 14.49 14.86 4.40
C LEU A 154 15.82 14.69 5.14
N GLY A 155 16.62 15.74 5.24
CA GLY A 155 17.88 15.73 5.99
C GLY A 155 17.70 15.49 7.49
N GLN A 156 16.57 15.89 8.06
CA GLN A 156 16.25 15.68 9.48
C GLN A 156 15.67 14.32 9.80
N VAL A 157 14.85 13.77 8.88
CA VAL A 157 13.97 12.62 9.16
C VAL A 157 14.48 11.34 8.52
N TYR A 158 15.16 11.45 7.38
CA TYR A 158 15.61 10.30 6.59
C TYR A 158 17.09 9.98 6.80
N ALA A 159 17.86 10.97 7.23
CA ALA A 159 19.30 10.87 7.21
C ALA A 159 19.91 10.61 8.59
N GLU A 160 20.49 9.45 8.78
CA GLU A 160 21.54 9.22 9.79
C GLU A 160 22.88 9.84 9.35
N ASP A 161 23.02 10.20 8.06
CA ASP A 161 24.24 10.75 7.45
C ASP A 161 24.12 12.26 7.21
N THR A 162 25.01 13.05 7.82
CA THR A 162 25.09 14.51 7.66
C THR A 162 25.33 14.96 6.21
N ASN A 163 25.80 14.05 5.33
CA ASN A 163 26.02 14.32 3.91
C ASN A 163 24.83 13.97 3.02
N TYR A 164 23.71 13.53 3.60
CA TYR A 164 22.56 13.06 2.83
C TYR A 164 22.10 14.09 1.78
N ILE A 165 21.83 15.32 2.20
CA ILE A 165 21.37 16.40 1.31
C ILE A 165 22.41 16.74 0.24
N LYS A 166 23.70 16.73 0.59
CA LYS A 166 24.78 16.94 -0.40
C LYS A 166 24.77 15.85 -1.46
N ARG A 167 24.48 14.61 -1.10
CA ARG A 167 24.39 13.48 -2.04
C ARG A 167 23.15 13.59 -2.93
N ILE A 168 21.99 13.98 -2.40
CA ILE A 168 20.79 14.27 -3.18
C ILE A 168 21.07 15.40 -4.19
N ASN A 169 21.62 16.53 -3.75
CA ASN A 169 21.95 17.66 -4.62
C ASN A 169 22.90 17.28 -5.75
N LYS A 170 23.88 16.39 -5.48
CA LYS A 170 24.78 15.88 -6.53
C LYS A 170 24.04 15.07 -7.60
N LEU A 171 22.95 14.39 -7.24
CA LEU A 171 22.13 13.65 -8.19
C LEU A 171 21.23 14.58 -8.99
N LEU A 172 20.69 15.62 -8.37
CA LEU A 172 19.88 16.64 -9.06
C LEU A 172 20.66 17.39 -10.13
N LEU A 173 21.96 17.65 -9.91
CA LEU A 173 22.83 18.33 -10.89
C LEU A 173 23.25 17.45 -12.09
N LYS A 174 22.97 16.14 -12.05
CA LYS A 174 23.35 15.21 -13.12
C LYS A 174 22.20 14.86 -14.07
N ASN A 175 21.01 15.28 -13.75
CA ASN A 175 19.83 15.17 -14.59
C ASN A 175 19.66 16.47 -15.39
#